data_57fb69e218592a439e407df3b909c247
#
_entry.id   57fb69e218592a439e407df3b909c247
#
_cell.length_a   1.000
_cell.length_b   1.000
_cell.length_c   1.000
_cell.angle_alpha   90.00
_cell.angle_beta   90.00
_cell.angle_gamma   90.00
#
_symmetry.space_group_name_H-M   'P 1'
#
loop_
_entity.id
_entity.type
_entity.pdbx_description
1 polymer ?
#
loop_
_entity_poly.entity_id
_entity_poly.type
_entity_poly.pdbx_seq_one_letter_code
_entity_poly.pdbx_strand_id
1 'polypeptide(L)' 'MLSTQYRLRLEAICKDIASGTEVKLEDMIWAEKLAKRNTSARGMLSSARRLSTDPDSTFLKYLDIGD' A
#
# COMPACT_ATOMS: atom_id res chain seq x y z
N MET A 1 4.74 -17.12 5.59
CA MET A 1 3.65 -17.31 4.64
C MET A 1 2.36 -16.72 5.20
N LEU A 2 1.63 -15.99 4.38
CA LEU A 2 0.37 -15.37 4.80
C LEU A 2 -0.76 -16.39 4.81
N SER A 3 -1.63 -16.32 5.84
CA SER A 3 -2.85 -17.10 5.82
C SER A 3 -3.78 -16.52 4.75
N THR A 4 -4.72 -17.33 4.27
CA THR A 4 -5.68 -16.89 3.26
C THR A 4 -6.48 -15.68 3.75
N GLN A 5 -6.92 -15.70 5.01
CA GLN A 5 -7.68 -14.61 5.58
C GLN A 5 -6.87 -13.31 5.64
N TYR A 6 -5.63 -13.40 6.06
CA TYR A 6 -4.76 -12.23 6.12
C TYR A 6 -4.48 -11.68 4.73
N ARG A 7 -4.25 -12.57 3.79
CA ARG A 7 -4.02 -12.18 2.41
C ARG A 7 -5.21 -11.44 1.82
N LEU A 8 -6.41 -11.98 2.02
CA LEU A 8 -7.63 -11.34 1.51
C LEU A 8 -7.85 -9.97 2.13
N ARG A 9 -7.62 -9.86 3.44
CA ARG A 9 -7.74 -8.58 4.12
C ARG A 9 -6.73 -7.57 3.60
N LEU A 10 -5.50 -8.03 3.43
CA LEU A 10 -4.44 -7.17 2.92
C LEU A 10 -4.73 -6.73 1.48
N GLU A 11 -5.22 -7.63 0.65
CA GLU A 11 -5.59 -7.30 -0.72
C GLU A 11 -6.69 -6.24 -0.75
N ALA A 12 -7.68 -6.35 0.12
CA ALA A 12 -8.74 -5.35 0.22
C ALA A 12 -8.19 -3.98 0.59
N ILE A 13 -7.29 -3.95 1.57
CA ILE A 13 -6.65 -2.70 2.00
C ILE A 13 -5.82 -2.11 0.85
N CYS A 14 -5.04 -2.94 0.19
CA CYS A 14 -4.21 -2.50 -0.94
C CYS A 14 -5.06 -1.96 -2.08
N LYS A 15 -6.18 -2.61 -2.35
CA LYS A 15 -7.10 -2.16 -3.38
C LYS A 15 -7.67 -0.79 -3.04
N ASP A 16 -8.03 -0.57 -1.80
CA ASP A 16 -8.53 0.73 -1.35
C ASP A 16 -7.47 1.80 -1.50
N ILE A 17 -6.24 1.51 -1.10
CA ILE A 17 -5.14 2.45 -1.25
C ILE A 17 -4.93 2.79 -2.71
N ALA A 18 -4.91 1.78 -3.57
CA ALA A 18 -4.66 1.96 -4.99
C ALA A 18 -5.75 2.78 -5.68
N SER A 19 -6.99 2.64 -5.23
CA SER A 19 -8.11 3.39 -5.81
C SER A 19 -8.32 4.75 -5.17
N GLY A 20 -7.49 5.11 -4.19
CA GLY A 20 -7.63 6.39 -3.51
C GLY A 20 -8.71 6.41 -2.45
N THR A 21 -9.24 5.25 -2.10
CA THR A 21 -10.26 5.14 -1.07
C THR A 21 -9.60 5.28 0.30
N GLU A 22 -10.28 5.99 1.20
CA GLU A 22 -9.77 6.18 2.55
C GLU A 22 -9.74 4.85 3.30
N VAL A 23 -8.59 4.56 3.92
CA VAL A 23 -8.40 3.36 4.72
C VAL A 23 -8.39 3.73 6.18
N LYS A 24 -9.06 2.93 7.01
CA LYS A 24 -9.10 3.17 8.45
C LYS A 24 -7.72 3.08 9.04
N LEU A 25 -7.46 3.92 10.05
CA LEU A 25 -6.16 3.94 10.70
C LEU A 25 -5.78 2.57 11.26
N GLU A 26 -6.70 1.88 11.89
CA GLU A 26 -6.42 0.56 12.45
C GLU A 26 -6.05 -0.45 11.36
N ASP A 27 -6.65 -0.35 10.20
CA ASP A 27 -6.30 -1.21 9.07
C ASP A 27 -4.89 -0.91 8.57
N MET A 28 -4.53 0.37 8.50
CA MET A 28 -3.18 0.76 8.10
C MET A 28 -2.13 0.27 9.09
N ILE A 29 -2.41 0.41 10.37
CA ILE A 29 -1.50 -0.06 11.42
C ILE A 29 -1.31 -1.56 11.31
N TRP A 30 -2.41 -2.28 11.15
CA TRP A 30 -2.35 -3.73 10.99
C TRP A 30 -1.52 -4.13 9.77
N ALA A 31 -1.77 -3.49 8.65
CA ALA A 31 -1.06 -3.78 7.41
C ALA A 31 0.44 -3.49 7.53
N GLU A 32 0.78 -2.38 8.17
CA GLU A 32 2.19 -2.03 8.36
C GLU A 32 2.90 -3.01 9.28
N LYS A 33 2.25 -3.44 10.34
CA LYS A 33 2.82 -4.46 11.23
C LYS A 33 3.05 -5.75 10.48
N LEU A 34 2.09 -6.15 9.66
CA LEU A 34 2.22 -7.36 8.85
C LEU A 34 3.37 -7.21 7.85
N ALA A 35 3.50 -6.06 7.22
CA ALA A 35 4.55 -5.80 6.25
C ALA A 35 5.95 -5.89 6.87
N LYS A 36 6.09 -5.52 8.12
CA LYS A 36 7.37 -5.64 8.82
C LYS A 36 7.79 -7.07 9.02
N ARG A 37 6.83 -7.97 9.14
CA ARG A 37 7.07 -9.39 9.38
C ARG A 37 7.09 -10.24 8.12
N ASN A 38 6.50 -9.72 7.06
CA ASN A 38 6.28 -10.51 5.85
C ASN A 38 6.66 -9.70 4.62
N THR A 39 7.65 -10.20 3.89
CA THR A 39 8.16 -9.52 2.69
C THR A 39 7.09 -9.41 1.60
N SER A 40 6.25 -10.43 1.46
CA SER A 40 5.17 -10.41 0.48
C SER A 40 4.16 -9.30 0.79
N ALA A 41 3.79 -9.16 2.05
CA ALA A 41 2.88 -8.10 2.48
C ALA A 41 3.49 -6.73 2.23
N ARG A 42 4.77 -6.57 2.50
CA ARG A 42 5.48 -5.33 2.24
C ARG A 42 5.45 -4.98 0.76
N GLY A 43 5.68 -5.97 -0.10
CA GLY A 43 5.62 -5.77 -1.54
C GLY A 43 4.25 -5.35 -2.01
N MET A 44 3.20 -5.96 -1.48
CA MET A 44 1.82 -5.60 -1.82
C MET A 44 1.50 -4.17 -1.43
N LEU A 45 1.86 -3.76 -0.23
CA LEU A 45 1.63 -2.39 0.24
C LEU A 45 2.40 -1.39 -0.60
N SER A 46 3.64 -1.68 -0.91
CA SER A 46 4.48 -0.83 -1.73
C SER A 46 3.88 -0.62 -3.11
N SER A 47 3.41 -1.70 -3.73
CA SER A 47 2.76 -1.64 -5.03
C SER A 47 1.47 -0.82 -4.98
N ALA A 48 0.67 -1.01 -3.93
CA ALA A 48 -0.57 -0.27 -3.77
C ALA A 48 -0.32 1.23 -3.64
N ARG A 49 0.69 1.61 -2.88
CA ARG A 49 1.06 3.01 -2.71
C ARG A 49 1.52 3.64 -4.01
N ARG A 50 2.25 2.89 -4.82
CA ARG A 50 2.63 3.36 -6.14
C ARG A 50 1.43 3.65 -7.01
N LEU A 51 0.48 2.72 -7.03
CA LEU A 51 -0.72 2.87 -7.84
C LEU A 51 -1.55 4.06 -7.38
N SER A 52 -1.64 4.28 -6.08
CA SER A 52 -2.44 5.38 -5.55
C SER A 52 -1.85 6.75 -5.91
N THR A 53 -0.55 6.82 -6.10
CA THR A 53 0.11 8.08 -6.47
C THR A 53 0.25 8.26 -7.97
N ASP A 54 -0.19 7.28 -8.74
CA ASP A 54 0.01 7.28 -10.18
C ASP A 54 -0.53 8.53 -10.89
N PRO A 55 -1.76 8.98 -10.61
CA PRO A 55 -2.27 10.18 -11.28
C PRO A 55 -1.41 11.43 -11.05
N ASP A 56 -0.79 11.50 -9.89
CA ASP A 56 0.05 12.63 -9.51
C ASP A 56 1.52 12.33 -9.65
N SER A 57 1.87 11.15 -10.12
CA SER A 57 3.25 10.70 -10.15
C SER A 57 4.15 11.59 -10.98
N THR A 58 3.63 12.14 -12.06
CA THR A 58 4.40 13.04 -12.91
C THR A 58 4.87 14.27 -12.12
N PHE A 59 3.96 14.84 -11.37
CA PHE A 59 4.27 15.98 -10.53
C PHE A 59 5.28 15.62 -9.46
N LEU A 60 5.07 14.49 -8.82
CA LEU A 60 5.97 14.02 -7.77
C LEU A 60 7.37 13.73 -8.32
N LYS A 61 7.43 13.21 -9.53
CA LYS A 61 8.71 12.97 -10.18
C LYS A 61 9.51 14.24 -10.36
N TYR A 62 8.85 15.30 -10.71
CA TYR A 62 9.54 16.60 -10.85
C TYR A 62 10.11 17.05 -9.52
N LEU A 63 9.38 16.85 -8.45
CA LEU A 63 9.86 17.18 -7.13
C LEU A 63 11.08 16.35 -6.75
N ASP A 64 11.04 15.06 -7.07
CA ASP A 64 12.15 14.16 -6.79
C ASP A 64 13.38 14.54 -7.60
N ILE A 65 13.18 14.87 -8.87
CA ILE A 65 14.28 15.27 -9.73
C ILE A 65 14.88 16.59 -9.26
N GLY A 66 14.04 17.45 -8.72
CA GLY A 66 14.49 18.72 -8.20
C GLY A 66 15.44 18.60 -7.02
N ASP A 67 15.40 17.44 -6.40
CA ASP A 67 16.32 17.16 -5.30
C ASP A 67 17.71 16.82 -5.84
#